data_66c6e04c71a306e192a534ea85764a5a
#
_entry.id   66c6e04c71a306e192a534ea85764a5a
#
_cell.length_a   1.000
_cell.length_b   1.000
_cell.length_c   1.000
_cell.angle_alpha   90.00
_cell.angle_beta   90.00
_cell.angle_gamma   90.00
#
_symmetry.space_group_name_H-M   'P 1'
#
loop_
_entity.id
_entity.type
_entity.pdbx_description
1 polymer ?
#
loop_
_entity_poly.entity_id
_entity_poly.type
_entity_poly.pdbx_seq_one_letter_code
_entity_poly.pdbx_strand_id
1 'polypeptide(L)'
;DEKALNVALNKAVGEWEPVALADLLSELQTAGYDLGTTGFDAAEIDDLFSKVHDKDVQDDECTIDPDDVAPFVQPGDIWTLGRHRMVCGDSTKAADVALLMDSVKANLVVTDPPYNVSYESADGKTIQNDSMADGKFYEFLLAAFQNMAAHMAEGGSAYIFHADTEGLNFRRAFREAGFHISGVCIWAK
;
A
#
# COMPACT_ATOMS: atom_id res chain seq x y z
N ASP A 1 26.19 24.13 -2.18
CA ASP A 1 26.77 23.56 -0.96
C ASP A 1 27.96 22.66 -1.33
N GLU A 2 29.01 22.69 -0.51
CA GLU A 2 30.26 21.96 -0.73
C GLU A 2 30.04 20.44 -0.80
N LYS A 3 29.13 19.88 0.01
CA LYS A 3 28.78 18.45 0.00
C LYS A 3 28.14 18.04 -1.32
N ALA A 4 27.16 18.78 -1.80
CA ALA A 4 26.47 18.47 -3.07
C ALA A 4 27.44 18.56 -4.27
N LEU A 5 28.33 19.56 -4.27
CA LEU A 5 29.36 19.71 -5.28
C LEU A 5 30.39 18.55 -5.25
N ASN A 6 30.81 18.13 -4.06
CA ASN A 6 31.72 16.99 -3.91
C ASN A 6 31.09 15.69 -4.42
N VAL A 7 29.79 15.44 -4.17
CA VAL A 7 29.06 14.30 -4.71
C VAL A 7 29.05 14.36 -6.24
N ALA A 8 28.68 15.51 -6.82
CA ALA A 8 28.61 15.68 -8.27
C ALA A 8 29.97 15.49 -8.96
N LEU A 9 31.05 16.02 -8.40
CA LEU A 9 32.40 15.88 -8.95
C LEU A 9 32.95 14.47 -8.86
N ASN A 10 32.61 13.73 -7.80
CA ASN A 10 33.10 12.36 -7.61
C ASN A 10 32.22 11.29 -8.30
N LYS A 11 31.02 11.61 -8.76
CA LYS A 11 30.17 10.65 -9.51
C LYS A 11 30.87 10.10 -10.75
N ALA A 12 31.67 10.92 -11.44
CA ALA A 12 32.27 10.55 -12.71
C ALA A 12 33.56 9.69 -12.58
N VAL A 13 34.21 9.66 -11.39
CA VAL A 13 35.55 9.13 -11.22
C VAL A 13 35.75 8.25 -9.99
N GLY A 14 34.79 8.27 -9.04
CA GLY A 14 34.88 7.59 -7.75
C GLY A 14 34.08 6.29 -7.68
N GLU A 15 34.58 5.34 -6.89
CA GLU A 15 33.76 4.22 -6.38
C GLU A 15 33.10 4.68 -5.07
N TRP A 16 31.80 4.46 -4.98
CA TRP A 16 31.01 4.83 -3.81
C TRP A 16 30.70 3.60 -2.96
N GLU A 17 30.90 3.74 -1.68
CA GLU A 17 30.32 2.79 -0.73
C GLU A 17 28.81 3.09 -0.62
N PRO A 18 27.91 2.12 -0.94
CA PRO A 18 26.47 2.41 -1.09
C PRO A 18 25.78 2.98 0.13
N VAL A 19 26.14 2.51 1.34
CA VAL A 19 25.52 2.98 2.59
C VAL A 19 25.92 4.43 2.86
N ALA A 20 27.22 4.75 2.76
CA ALA A 20 27.72 6.10 2.99
C ALA A 20 27.17 7.11 1.97
N LEU A 21 26.95 6.69 0.72
CA LEU A 21 26.33 7.53 -0.30
C LEU A 21 24.85 7.77 0.01
N ALA A 22 24.11 6.74 0.41
CA ALA A 22 22.71 6.85 0.77
C ALA A 22 22.50 7.80 1.97
N ASP A 23 23.35 7.69 3.00
CA ASP A 23 23.32 8.58 4.16
C ASP A 23 23.56 10.04 3.75
N LEU A 24 24.56 10.28 2.90
CA LEU A 24 24.90 11.62 2.42
C LEU A 24 23.78 12.23 1.57
N LEU A 25 23.15 11.46 0.68
CA LEU A 25 22.00 11.91 -0.12
C LEU A 25 20.78 12.18 0.78
N SER A 26 20.55 11.37 1.81
CA SER A 26 19.48 11.61 2.79
C SER A 26 19.69 12.89 3.60
N GLU A 27 20.93 13.18 4.02
CA GLU A 27 21.27 14.44 4.67
C GLU A 27 20.99 15.64 3.77
N LEU A 28 21.39 15.57 2.48
CA LEU A 28 21.17 16.64 1.51
C LEU A 28 19.68 16.87 1.27
N GLN A 29 18.89 15.80 1.13
CA GLN A 29 17.44 15.88 0.96
C GLN A 29 16.76 16.49 2.19
N THR A 30 17.16 16.12 3.39
CA THR A 30 16.64 16.67 4.65
C THR A 30 16.98 18.15 4.80
N ALA A 31 18.14 18.57 4.29
CA ALA A 31 18.57 19.97 4.26
C ALA A 31 17.87 20.78 3.13
N GLY A 32 16.99 20.17 2.34
CA GLY A 32 16.20 20.84 1.30
C GLY A 32 16.93 21.03 -0.04
N TYR A 33 18.02 20.29 -0.28
CA TYR A 33 18.71 20.33 -1.57
C TYR A 33 18.02 19.46 -2.62
N ASP A 34 17.99 19.92 -3.86
CA ASP A 34 17.56 19.13 -5.00
C ASP A 34 18.65 18.08 -5.33
N LEU A 35 18.35 16.80 -5.11
CA LEU A 35 19.27 15.71 -5.36
C LEU A 35 19.66 15.59 -6.84
N GLY A 36 18.85 16.08 -7.78
CA GLY A 36 19.19 16.14 -9.21
C GLY A 36 20.48 16.96 -9.47
N THR A 37 20.84 17.89 -8.59
CA THR A 37 22.07 18.68 -8.68
C THR A 37 23.34 17.89 -8.33
N THR A 38 23.21 16.71 -7.74
CA THR A 38 24.32 15.79 -7.43
C THR A 38 24.78 14.97 -8.63
N GLY A 39 24.05 15.08 -9.76
CA GLY A 39 24.32 14.33 -10.98
C GLY A 39 23.73 12.91 -10.99
N PHE A 40 23.13 12.44 -9.89
CA PHE A 40 22.36 11.19 -9.87
C PHE A 40 20.94 11.46 -10.38
N ASP A 41 20.44 10.58 -11.24
CA ASP A 41 19.05 10.64 -11.64
C ASP A 41 18.12 9.98 -10.61
N ALA A 42 16.81 10.19 -10.74
CA ALA A 42 15.84 9.69 -9.79
C ALA A 42 15.84 8.14 -9.70
N ALA A 43 16.08 7.45 -10.81
CA ALA A 43 16.11 5.99 -10.85
C ALA A 43 17.38 5.43 -10.17
N GLU A 44 18.52 6.09 -10.33
CA GLU A 44 19.78 5.74 -9.65
C GLU A 44 19.66 5.93 -8.13
N ILE A 45 18.99 7.00 -7.70
CA ILE A 45 18.76 7.29 -6.28
C ILE A 45 17.81 6.24 -5.67
N ASP A 46 16.72 5.92 -6.36
CA ASP A 46 15.75 4.91 -5.92
C ASP A 46 16.38 3.52 -5.82
N ASP A 47 17.17 3.11 -6.82
CA ASP A 47 17.92 1.85 -6.82
C ASP A 47 18.94 1.78 -5.67
N LEU A 48 19.65 2.89 -5.38
CA LEU A 48 20.59 2.97 -4.27
C LEU A 48 19.88 2.80 -2.92
N PHE A 49 18.79 3.55 -2.69
CA PHE A 49 18.04 3.46 -1.45
C PHE A 49 17.40 2.08 -1.26
N SER A 50 16.87 1.47 -2.32
CA SER A 50 16.35 0.10 -2.28
C SER A 50 17.44 -0.90 -1.86
N LYS A 51 18.61 -0.84 -2.49
CA LYS A 51 19.74 -1.75 -2.17
C LYS A 51 20.29 -1.60 -0.75
N VAL A 52 20.25 -0.39 -0.19
CA VAL A 52 20.70 -0.13 1.17
C VAL A 52 19.66 -0.60 2.18
N HIS A 53 18.36 -0.35 1.91
CA HIS A 53 17.28 -0.77 2.80
C HIS A 53 17.05 -2.28 2.79
N ASP A 54 17.24 -2.97 1.65
CA ASP A 54 17.15 -4.44 1.57
C ASP A 54 18.22 -5.17 2.43
N LYS A 55 19.31 -4.49 2.80
CA LYS A 55 20.34 -5.07 3.67
C LYS A 55 20.02 -4.95 5.16
N ASP A 56 19.12 -4.03 5.55
CA ASP A 56 18.73 -3.81 6.95
C ASP A 56 17.38 -4.42 7.31
N VAL A 57 16.63 -4.96 6.36
CA VAL A 57 15.49 -5.82 6.66
C VAL A 57 16.05 -7.15 7.15
N GLN A 58 16.42 -7.23 8.44
CA GLN A 58 16.36 -8.51 9.13
C GLN A 58 14.91 -8.98 8.96
N ASP A 59 14.74 -10.05 8.22
CA ASP A 59 13.48 -10.78 8.16
C ASP A 59 13.09 -11.03 9.61
N ASP A 60 12.11 -10.28 10.09
CA ASP A 60 11.57 -10.45 11.43
C ASP A 60 10.74 -11.76 11.35
N GLU A 61 11.47 -12.89 11.36
CA GLU A 61 10.85 -14.20 11.40
C GLU A 61 9.98 -14.23 12.65
N CYS A 62 8.69 -13.99 12.45
CA CYS A 62 7.71 -14.17 13.50
C CYS A 62 7.73 -15.65 13.90
N THR A 63 8.50 -15.96 14.95
CA THR A 63 8.61 -17.32 15.50
C THR A 63 7.40 -17.70 16.35
N ILE A 64 6.39 -16.82 16.43
CA ILE A 64 5.15 -17.09 17.17
C ILE A 64 4.22 -17.87 16.24
N ASP A 65 3.88 -19.09 16.63
CA ASP A 65 2.82 -19.84 15.98
C ASP A 65 1.46 -19.11 16.23
N PRO A 66 0.77 -18.66 15.19
CA PRO A 66 -0.53 -17.99 15.39
C PRO A 66 -1.57 -18.84 16.12
N ASP A 67 -1.45 -20.15 16.07
CA ASP A 67 -2.37 -21.08 16.72
C ASP A 67 -2.07 -21.23 18.23
N ASP A 68 -0.89 -20.85 18.69
CA ASP A 68 -0.48 -20.87 20.11
C ASP A 68 -0.86 -19.59 20.89
N VAL A 69 -1.30 -18.55 20.20
CA VAL A 69 -1.65 -17.26 20.82
C VAL A 69 -3.15 -17.06 20.78
N ALA A 70 -3.77 -16.97 21.96
CA ALA A 70 -5.18 -16.59 22.03
C ALA A 70 -5.38 -15.19 21.39
N PRO A 71 -6.31 -15.04 20.42
CA PRO A 71 -6.55 -13.76 19.79
C PRO A 71 -7.03 -12.73 20.83
N PHE A 72 -6.28 -11.65 20.98
CA PHE A 72 -6.62 -10.55 21.90
C PHE A 72 -7.23 -9.35 21.17
N VAL A 73 -7.14 -9.31 19.83
CA VAL A 73 -7.74 -8.28 19.00
C VAL A 73 -9.24 -8.55 18.81
N GLN A 74 -10.07 -7.54 19.06
CA GLN A 74 -11.52 -7.62 18.89
C GLN A 74 -12.04 -6.68 17.81
N PRO A 75 -13.18 -7.00 17.16
CA PRO A 75 -13.83 -6.07 16.24
C PRO A 75 -14.10 -4.72 16.90
N GLY A 76 -13.66 -3.63 16.28
CA GLY A 76 -13.74 -2.27 16.78
C GLY A 76 -12.45 -1.77 17.44
N ASP A 77 -11.47 -2.64 17.68
CA ASP A 77 -10.18 -2.22 18.23
C ASP A 77 -9.41 -1.33 17.23
N ILE A 78 -8.83 -0.25 17.77
CA ILE A 78 -7.96 0.66 17.03
C ILE A 78 -6.54 0.52 17.57
N TRP A 79 -5.61 0.31 16.64
CA TRP A 79 -4.18 0.25 16.92
C TRP A 79 -3.48 1.45 16.29
N THR A 80 -2.60 2.08 17.05
CA THR A 80 -1.78 3.20 16.59
C THR A 80 -0.33 2.75 16.49
N LEU A 81 0.25 2.84 15.29
CA LEU A 81 1.66 2.51 15.00
C LEU A 81 2.36 3.79 14.51
N GLY A 82 2.95 4.52 15.44
CA GLY A 82 3.47 5.85 15.18
C GLY A 82 2.35 6.79 14.70
N ARG A 83 2.44 7.26 13.45
CA ARG A 83 1.39 8.10 12.83
C ARG A 83 0.30 7.31 12.09
N HIS A 84 0.44 6.00 12.00
CA HIS A 84 -0.48 5.13 11.28
C HIS A 84 -1.57 4.60 12.20
N ARG A 85 -2.76 4.37 11.63
CA ARG A 85 -3.91 3.79 12.33
C ARG A 85 -4.30 2.50 11.64
N MET A 86 -4.69 1.53 12.42
CA MET A 86 -5.26 0.28 11.95
C MET A 86 -6.52 -0.01 12.77
N VAL A 87 -7.54 -0.56 12.13
CA VAL A 87 -8.77 -0.99 12.81
C VAL A 87 -9.05 -2.46 12.48
N CYS A 88 -9.45 -3.20 13.49
CA CYS A 88 -10.07 -4.51 13.29
C CYS A 88 -11.55 -4.28 12.99
N GLY A 89 -11.96 -4.36 11.73
CA GLY A 89 -13.32 -4.01 11.33
C GLY A 89 -13.71 -4.56 9.96
N ASP A 90 -14.88 -4.17 9.52
CA ASP A 90 -15.51 -4.60 8.28
C ASP A 90 -15.60 -3.40 7.31
N SER A 91 -14.90 -3.46 6.19
CA SER A 91 -14.87 -2.38 5.20
C SER A 91 -16.23 -2.07 4.56
N THR A 92 -17.20 -2.97 4.67
CA THR A 92 -18.57 -2.75 4.21
C THR A 92 -19.39 -1.92 5.20
N LYS A 93 -18.92 -1.76 6.44
CA LYS A 93 -19.58 -0.98 7.48
C LYS A 93 -19.05 0.45 7.53
N ALA A 94 -19.91 1.42 7.26
CA ALA A 94 -19.55 2.83 7.27
C ALA A 94 -18.97 3.29 8.64
N ALA A 95 -19.47 2.72 9.74
CA ALA A 95 -18.99 3.06 11.08
C ALA A 95 -17.53 2.63 11.30
N ASP A 96 -17.12 1.45 10.82
CA ASP A 96 -15.77 0.94 11.00
C ASP A 96 -14.76 1.76 10.17
N VAL A 97 -15.14 2.12 8.93
CA VAL A 97 -14.30 2.99 8.08
C VAL A 97 -14.22 4.41 8.65
N ALA A 98 -15.32 4.96 9.16
CA ALA A 98 -15.31 6.27 9.83
C ALA A 98 -14.42 6.27 11.08
N LEU A 99 -14.43 5.18 11.85
CA LEU A 99 -13.58 4.99 13.02
C LEU A 99 -12.09 4.98 12.65
N LEU A 100 -11.72 4.27 11.56
CA LEU A 100 -10.35 4.27 11.04
C LEU A 100 -9.92 5.66 10.60
N MET A 101 -10.75 6.35 9.82
CA MET A 101 -10.40 7.58 9.14
C MET A 101 -10.39 8.81 10.07
N ASP A 102 -11.10 8.78 11.20
CA ASP A 102 -11.08 9.84 12.22
C ASP A 102 -11.24 11.26 11.63
N SER A 103 -12.20 11.41 10.74
CA SER A 103 -12.47 12.65 9.98
C SER A 103 -11.41 13.07 8.95
N VAL A 104 -10.34 12.30 8.77
CA VAL A 104 -9.33 12.55 7.74
C VAL A 104 -9.81 11.99 6.40
N LYS A 105 -9.46 12.64 5.30
CA LYS A 105 -9.73 12.17 3.93
C LYS A 105 -8.49 11.56 3.31
N ALA A 106 -8.64 10.42 2.65
CA ALA A 106 -7.55 9.78 1.92
C ALA A 106 -7.34 10.43 0.54
N ASN A 107 -6.11 10.70 0.17
CA ASN A 107 -5.74 11.12 -1.19
C ASN A 107 -5.51 9.93 -2.12
N LEU A 108 -5.24 8.76 -1.53
CA LEU A 108 -4.97 7.52 -2.24
C LEU A 108 -5.59 6.35 -1.48
N VAL A 109 -6.25 5.45 -2.21
CA VAL A 109 -6.65 4.13 -1.74
C VAL A 109 -5.92 3.08 -2.58
N VAL A 110 -5.29 2.12 -1.92
CA VAL A 110 -4.74 0.91 -2.53
C VAL A 110 -5.32 -0.28 -1.79
N THR A 111 -6.00 -1.18 -2.48
CA THR A 111 -6.66 -2.32 -1.84
C THR A 111 -6.65 -3.57 -2.71
N ASP A 112 -6.52 -4.70 -2.04
CA ASP A 112 -6.56 -6.05 -2.59
C ASP A 112 -7.70 -6.82 -1.92
N PRO A 113 -8.97 -6.60 -2.35
CA PRO A 113 -10.13 -7.27 -1.76
C PRO A 113 -10.21 -8.74 -2.24
N PRO A 114 -11.02 -9.59 -1.60
CA PRO A 114 -11.32 -10.93 -2.11
C PRO A 114 -11.77 -10.89 -3.58
N TYR A 115 -11.31 -11.87 -4.39
CA TYR A 115 -11.58 -11.91 -5.84
C TYR A 115 -12.76 -12.77 -6.23
N ASN A 116 -13.39 -13.45 -5.27
CA ASN A 116 -14.47 -14.42 -5.48
C ASN A 116 -14.08 -15.61 -6.37
N VAL A 117 -12.84 -16.08 -6.23
CA VAL A 117 -12.27 -17.18 -7.03
C VAL A 117 -12.22 -18.50 -6.25
N SER A 118 -12.81 -18.52 -5.05
CA SER A 118 -12.81 -19.69 -4.15
C SER A 118 -11.40 -20.22 -3.87
N TYR A 119 -10.47 -19.30 -3.57
CA TYR A 119 -9.08 -19.67 -3.33
C TYR A 119 -8.94 -20.62 -2.13
N GLU A 120 -8.20 -21.68 -2.33
CA GLU A 120 -7.79 -22.62 -1.28
C GLU A 120 -6.28 -22.85 -1.40
N SER A 121 -5.56 -22.63 -0.31
CA SER A 121 -4.13 -22.90 -0.24
C SER A 121 -3.84 -24.39 -0.19
N ALA A 122 -2.58 -24.79 -0.42
CA ALA A 122 -2.14 -26.18 -0.30
C ALA A 122 -2.41 -26.78 1.10
N ASP A 123 -2.47 -25.94 2.14
CA ASP A 123 -2.76 -26.31 3.53
C ASP A 123 -4.26 -26.28 3.87
N GLY A 124 -5.14 -26.09 2.86
CA GLY A 124 -6.59 -26.04 3.05
C GLY A 124 -7.11 -24.72 3.62
N LYS A 125 -6.30 -23.68 3.72
CA LYS A 125 -6.73 -22.35 4.17
C LYS A 125 -7.47 -21.62 3.06
N THR A 126 -8.61 -21.01 3.41
CA THR A 126 -9.46 -20.25 2.49
C THR A 126 -9.43 -18.76 2.84
N ILE A 127 -9.78 -17.92 1.88
CA ILE A 127 -9.94 -16.47 2.08
C ILE A 127 -11.41 -16.20 2.44
N GLN A 128 -11.63 -15.41 3.48
CA GLN A 128 -12.97 -14.98 3.86
C GLN A 128 -13.60 -14.14 2.73
N ASN A 129 -14.87 -14.37 2.43
CA ASN A 129 -15.65 -13.69 1.38
C ASN A 129 -15.16 -13.92 -0.06
N ASP A 130 -14.36 -14.97 -0.29
CA ASP A 130 -13.83 -15.30 -1.63
C ASP A 130 -14.66 -16.38 -2.38
N SER A 131 -15.84 -16.77 -1.84
CA SER A 131 -16.74 -17.75 -2.40
C SER A 131 -18.21 -17.33 -2.20
N MET A 132 -18.58 -16.19 -2.77
CA MET A 132 -19.93 -15.63 -2.68
C MET A 132 -20.73 -15.88 -3.94
N ALA A 133 -22.06 -15.95 -3.81
CA ALA A 133 -22.95 -15.84 -4.97
C ALA A 133 -22.78 -14.47 -5.64
N ASP A 134 -22.87 -14.42 -6.99
CA ASP A 134 -22.57 -13.25 -7.80
C ASP A 134 -23.24 -11.95 -7.32
N GLY A 135 -24.54 -11.96 -7.06
CA GLY A 135 -25.26 -10.78 -6.55
C GLY A 135 -24.78 -10.31 -5.16
N LYS A 136 -24.43 -11.24 -4.27
CA LYS A 136 -23.90 -10.90 -2.93
C LYS A 136 -22.48 -10.36 -3.00
N PHE A 137 -21.68 -10.89 -3.92
CA PHE A 137 -20.34 -10.39 -4.12
C PHE A 137 -20.36 -8.96 -4.66
N TYR A 138 -21.23 -8.67 -5.62
CA TYR A 138 -21.44 -7.32 -6.11
C TYR A 138 -21.86 -6.35 -4.97
N GLU A 139 -22.85 -6.75 -4.14
CA GLU A 139 -23.30 -5.93 -2.99
C GLU A 139 -22.16 -5.66 -1.99
N PHE A 140 -21.34 -6.67 -1.70
CA PHE A 140 -20.15 -6.56 -0.87
C PHE A 140 -19.17 -5.52 -1.43
N LEU A 141 -18.81 -5.61 -2.71
CA LEU A 141 -17.92 -4.66 -3.36
C LEU A 141 -18.49 -3.24 -3.36
N LEU A 142 -19.78 -3.12 -3.69
CA LEU A 142 -20.44 -1.81 -3.73
C LEU A 142 -20.42 -1.12 -2.36
N ALA A 143 -20.75 -1.83 -1.30
CA ALA A 143 -20.74 -1.27 0.06
C ALA A 143 -19.33 -0.82 0.47
N ALA A 144 -18.30 -1.63 0.22
CA ALA A 144 -16.91 -1.28 0.52
C ALA A 144 -16.46 -0.06 -0.29
N PHE A 145 -16.74 -0.02 -1.59
CA PHE A 145 -16.34 1.10 -2.46
C PHE A 145 -17.08 2.40 -2.13
N GLN A 146 -18.35 2.33 -1.74
CA GLN A 146 -19.10 3.50 -1.26
C GLN A 146 -18.46 4.09 0.01
N ASN A 147 -18.02 3.25 0.94
CA ASN A 147 -17.31 3.70 2.13
C ASN A 147 -15.96 4.32 1.77
N MET A 148 -15.22 3.75 0.83
CA MET A 148 -13.98 4.35 0.33
C MET A 148 -14.24 5.72 -0.29
N ALA A 149 -15.21 5.83 -1.20
CA ALA A 149 -15.57 7.10 -1.86
C ALA A 149 -15.98 8.17 -0.85
N ALA A 150 -16.75 7.81 0.17
CA ALA A 150 -17.17 8.72 1.23
C ALA A 150 -16.00 9.30 2.05
N HIS A 151 -14.86 8.60 2.10
CA HIS A 151 -13.70 8.99 2.89
C HIS A 151 -12.49 9.43 2.03
N MET A 152 -12.66 9.59 0.74
CA MET A 152 -11.62 10.15 -0.14
C MET A 152 -11.75 11.67 -0.27
N ALA A 153 -10.61 12.32 -0.49
CA ALA A 153 -10.54 13.72 -0.91
C ALA A 153 -10.95 13.85 -2.39
N GLU A 154 -11.46 15.00 -2.77
CA GLU A 154 -11.72 15.31 -4.17
C GLU A 154 -10.43 15.22 -5.00
N GLY A 155 -10.50 14.56 -6.16
CA GLY A 155 -9.33 14.31 -7.00
C GLY A 155 -8.41 13.19 -6.51
N GLY A 156 -8.75 12.50 -5.42
CA GLY A 156 -8.01 11.34 -4.94
C GLY A 156 -8.04 10.16 -5.92
N SER A 157 -7.04 9.30 -5.85
CA SER A 157 -6.88 8.13 -6.72
C SER A 157 -7.15 6.83 -5.97
N ALA A 158 -7.67 5.80 -6.68
CA ALA A 158 -7.86 4.47 -6.12
C ALA A 158 -7.29 3.41 -7.05
N TYR A 159 -6.51 2.48 -6.48
CA TYR A 159 -5.98 1.29 -7.14
C TYR A 159 -6.60 0.06 -6.50
N ILE A 160 -7.36 -0.68 -7.28
CA ILE A 160 -8.10 -1.87 -6.84
C ILE A 160 -7.57 -3.07 -7.60
N PHE A 161 -6.97 -4.03 -6.89
CA PHE A 161 -6.56 -5.29 -7.47
C PHE A 161 -7.79 -6.19 -7.65
N HIS A 162 -7.84 -6.95 -8.72
CA HIS A 162 -8.91 -7.92 -8.96
C HIS A 162 -8.51 -8.98 -9.98
N ALA A 163 -9.14 -10.16 -9.93
CA ALA A 163 -9.09 -11.13 -11.01
C ALA A 163 -9.97 -10.68 -12.19
N ASP A 164 -9.55 -10.98 -13.43
CA ASP A 164 -10.32 -10.61 -14.63
C ASP A 164 -11.67 -11.33 -14.70
N THR A 165 -11.77 -12.53 -14.14
CA THR A 165 -13.03 -13.31 -14.06
C THR A 165 -14.18 -12.54 -13.41
N GLU A 166 -13.89 -11.72 -12.40
CA GLU A 166 -14.86 -10.89 -11.69
C GLU A 166 -14.82 -9.41 -12.11
N GLY A 167 -14.08 -9.10 -13.16
CA GLY A 167 -13.90 -7.73 -13.64
C GLY A 167 -15.19 -6.96 -13.91
N LEU A 168 -16.28 -7.65 -14.26
CA LEU A 168 -17.60 -7.02 -14.44
C LEU A 168 -18.16 -6.48 -13.13
N ASN A 169 -18.16 -7.29 -12.06
CA ASN A 169 -18.66 -6.91 -10.75
C ASN A 169 -17.81 -5.78 -10.15
N PHE A 170 -16.48 -5.87 -10.24
CA PHE A 170 -15.57 -4.83 -9.79
C PHE A 170 -15.83 -3.49 -10.48
N ARG A 171 -15.86 -3.46 -11.81
CA ARG A 171 -16.04 -2.23 -12.59
C ARG A 171 -17.43 -1.61 -12.39
N ARG A 172 -18.45 -2.45 -12.27
CA ARG A 172 -19.82 -2.00 -12.02
C ARG A 172 -19.93 -1.39 -10.62
N ALA A 173 -19.52 -2.09 -9.57
CA ALA A 173 -19.55 -1.61 -8.20
C ALA A 173 -18.74 -0.31 -8.03
N PHE A 174 -17.55 -0.24 -8.63
CA PHE A 174 -16.68 0.93 -8.59
C PHE A 174 -17.35 2.18 -9.19
N ARG A 175 -17.99 2.04 -10.35
CA ARG A 175 -18.73 3.15 -10.98
C ARG A 175 -19.95 3.56 -10.16
N GLU A 176 -20.72 2.59 -9.67
CA GLU A 176 -21.92 2.87 -8.89
C GLU A 176 -21.59 3.48 -7.52
N ALA A 177 -20.40 3.23 -6.99
CA ALA A 177 -19.89 3.91 -5.80
C ALA A 177 -19.47 5.37 -6.06
N GLY A 178 -19.50 5.84 -7.31
CA GLY A 178 -19.18 7.23 -7.68
C GLY A 178 -17.78 7.45 -8.21
N PHE A 179 -16.98 6.41 -8.41
CA PHE A 179 -15.65 6.54 -9.00
C PHE A 179 -15.66 6.58 -10.52
N HIS A 180 -14.63 7.22 -11.08
CA HIS A 180 -14.35 7.19 -12.51
C HIS A 180 -13.21 6.20 -12.80
N ILE A 181 -13.39 5.28 -13.78
CA ILE A 181 -12.34 4.35 -14.20
C ILE A 181 -11.44 5.08 -15.20
N SER A 182 -10.22 5.38 -14.81
CA SER A 182 -9.23 6.05 -15.66
C SER A 182 -8.49 5.08 -16.58
N GLY A 183 -8.25 3.86 -16.13
CA GLY A 183 -7.55 2.84 -16.90
C GLY A 183 -7.50 1.50 -16.19
N VAL A 184 -6.98 0.49 -16.87
CA VAL A 184 -6.72 -0.86 -16.34
C VAL A 184 -5.24 -1.16 -16.57
N CYS A 185 -4.54 -1.48 -15.49
CA CYS A 185 -3.15 -1.95 -15.53
C CYS A 185 -3.14 -3.48 -15.41
N ILE A 186 -2.31 -4.13 -16.22
CA ILE A 186 -2.14 -5.58 -16.15
C ILE A 186 -0.78 -5.84 -15.49
N TRP A 187 -0.82 -6.57 -14.38
CA TRP A 187 0.38 -7.06 -13.73
C TRP A 187 0.74 -8.42 -14.31
N ALA A 188 1.77 -8.46 -15.16
CA ALA A 188 2.34 -9.72 -15.64
C ALA A 188 3.28 -10.30 -14.57
N LYS A 189 3.01 -11.54 -14.15
CA LYS A 189 3.85 -12.32 -13.23
C LYS A 189 4.87 -13.14 -14.01
#